data_d211ffb43c19f87b1e1a0ff3f0a80960
#
_entry.id   d211ffb43c19f87b1e1a0ff3f0a80960
#
_cell.length_a   1.000
_cell.length_b   1.000
_cell.length_c   1.000
_cell.angle_alpha   90.00
_cell.angle_beta   90.00
_cell.angle_gamma   90.00
#
_symmetry.space_group_name_H-M   'P 1'
#
loop_
_entity.id
_entity.type
_entity.pdbx_description
1 polymer ?
#
loop_
_entity_poly.entity_id
_entity_poly.type
_entity_poly.pdbx_seq_one_letter_code
_entity_poly.pdbx_strand_id
1 'polypeptide(L)'
;MTGRAISLLLSAVLLALAAAPAQPQSGSTGTITVGSGPHKGDYNFAPTETCFIASFGKKPPGLSVVMSSEQSSLSIDMPNIDPKHANEIQVVLVIADGRGGKGTSSVTYEIDTRPDSVLEPFQKAERANKGMSGKATTTLMHKGGSALLSFSGETASGIKLDGSVTCRTMT
;
A
#
# COMPACT_ATOMS: atom_id res chain seq x y z
N MET A 1 1.77 75.13 32.37
CA MET A 1 0.70 74.17 31.99
C MET A 1 1.35 73.00 31.36
N THR A 2 1.38 71.90 32.07
CA THR A 2 2.18 70.71 31.84
C THR A 2 1.34 69.65 31.03
N GLY A 3 1.74 69.38 29.78
CA GLY A 3 1.17 68.30 28.96
C GLY A 3 1.99 67.07 29.14
N ARG A 4 1.38 66.00 29.69
CA ARG A 4 1.98 64.69 29.86
C ARG A 4 1.77 63.88 28.56
N ALA A 5 2.87 63.50 27.92
CA ALA A 5 2.88 62.51 26.84
C ALA A 5 2.76 61.09 27.43
N ILE A 6 1.74 60.36 27.04
CA ILE A 6 1.54 58.96 27.40
C ILE A 6 2.15 58.12 26.27
N SER A 7 3.31 57.49 26.54
CA SER A 7 3.91 56.49 25.67
C SER A 7 3.19 55.15 25.82
N LEU A 8 2.47 54.75 24.79
CA LEU A 8 1.91 53.41 24.65
C LEU A 8 3.00 52.47 24.12
N LEU A 9 3.55 51.65 25.00
CA LEU A 9 4.42 50.53 24.65
C LEU A 9 3.54 49.38 24.14
N LEU A 10 3.49 49.19 22.81
CA LEU A 10 2.89 48.02 22.18
C LEU A 10 3.86 46.84 22.30
N SER A 11 3.63 45.95 23.26
CA SER A 11 4.36 44.68 23.37
C SER A 11 3.84 43.69 22.32
N ALA A 12 4.59 43.53 21.24
CA ALA A 12 4.35 42.50 20.27
C ALA A 12 4.78 41.13 20.86
N VAL A 13 3.82 40.34 21.27
CA VAL A 13 4.05 38.95 21.66
C VAL A 13 4.16 38.14 20.36
N LEU A 14 5.38 37.81 19.91
CA LEU A 14 5.63 36.82 18.89
C LEU A 14 5.29 35.43 19.46
N LEU A 15 4.12 34.91 19.12
CA LEU A 15 3.85 33.48 19.26
C LEU A 15 4.72 32.72 18.26
N ALA A 16 5.86 32.19 18.73
CA ALA A 16 6.60 31.17 18.00
C ALA A 16 5.75 29.89 18.00
N LEU A 17 5.03 29.62 16.90
CA LEU A 17 4.49 28.28 16.64
C LEU A 17 5.69 27.35 16.48
N ALA A 18 6.10 26.69 17.55
CA ALA A 18 6.99 25.56 17.48
C ALA A 18 6.26 24.46 16.67
N ALA A 19 6.68 24.26 15.42
CA ALA A 19 6.26 23.09 14.67
C ALA A 19 6.68 21.86 15.49
N ALA A 20 5.71 21.18 16.07
CA ALA A 20 5.97 19.91 16.74
C ALA A 20 6.64 18.98 15.74
N PRO A 21 7.75 18.33 16.10
CA PRO A 21 8.35 17.34 15.21
C PRO A 21 7.27 16.32 14.87
N ALA A 22 7.07 16.08 13.57
CA ALA A 22 6.13 15.06 13.11
C ALA A 22 6.51 13.75 13.80
N GLN A 23 5.64 13.25 14.67
CA GLN A 23 5.84 11.95 15.30
C GLN A 23 5.95 10.92 14.17
N PRO A 24 6.96 10.01 14.21
CA PRO A 24 7.05 8.96 13.24
C PRO A 24 5.74 8.16 13.26
N GLN A 25 5.03 8.16 12.15
CA GLN A 25 3.77 7.43 12.03
C GLN A 25 4.07 5.94 12.30
N SER A 26 3.56 5.44 13.40
CA SER A 26 3.66 4.04 13.79
C SER A 26 2.63 3.23 13.02
N GLY A 27 2.94 2.84 11.80
CA GLY A 27 2.00 2.05 11.00
C GLY A 27 2.64 1.60 9.69
N SER A 28 2.00 0.65 9.03
CA SER A 28 2.37 0.21 7.71
C SER A 28 1.91 1.23 6.68
N THR A 29 2.75 1.55 5.69
CA THR A 29 2.45 2.50 4.62
C THR A 29 2.69 1.84 3.27
N GLY A 30 1.97 2.27 2.25
CA GLY A 30 2.14 1.74 0.91
C GLY A 30 1.96 2.80 -0.16
N THR A 31 2.66 2.62 -1.27
CA THR A 31 2.47 3.39 -2.50
C THR A 31 2.39 2.43 -3.67
N ILE A 32 1.54 2.73 -4.64
CA ILE A 32 1.46 2.00 -5.90
C ILE A 32 1.24 2.97 -7.05
N THR A 33 1.98 2.80 -8.12
CA THR A 33 1.88 3.57 -9.36
C THR A 33 1.24 2.72 -10.44
N VAL A 34 0.18 3.21 -11.06
CA VAL A 34 -0.40 2.67 -12.28
C VAL A 34 0.24 3.37 -13.47
N GLY A 35 1.03 2.66 -14.27
CA GLY A 35 1.87 3.25 -15.31
C GLY A 35 1.12 3.70 -16.56
N SER A 36 -0.09 3.18 -16.83
CA SER A 36 -0.85 3.47 -18.04
C SER A 36 -2.35 3.28 -17.84
N GLY A 37 -3.15 3.69 -18.84
CA GLY A 37 -4.60 3.54 -18.83
C GLY A 37 -5.34 4.70 -18.16
N PRO A 38 -6.69 4.56 -18.01
CA PRO A 38 -7.54 5.64 -17.53
C PRO A 38 -7.31 6.01 -16.06
N HIS A 39 -6.70 5.12 -15.28
CA HIS A 39 -6.38 5.31 -13.87
C HIS A 39 -4.87 5.44 -13.64
N LYS A 40 -4.13 5.91 -14.66
CA LYS A 40 -2.70 6.22 -14.51
C LYS A 40 -2.49 7.22 -13.38
N GLY A 41 -1.60 6.92 -12.44
CA GLY A 41 -1.30 7.79 -11.31
C GLY A 41 -0.70 7.05 -10.13
N ASP A 42 -0.44 7.80 -9.07
CA ASP A 42 0.11 7.31 -7.82
C ASP A 42 -0.99 7.22 -6.77
N TYR A 43 -1.04 6.08 -6.09
CA TYR A 43 -1.99 5.77 -5.02
C TYR A 43 -1.21 5.57 -3.74
N ASN A 44 -1.51 6.42 -2.74
CA ASN A 44 -0.85 6.39 -1.45
C ASN A 44 -1.81 5.86 -0.39
N PHE A 45 -1.32 4.94 0.41
CA PHE A 45 -2.06 4.33 1.50
C PHE A 45 -1.51 4.82 2.83
N ALA A 46 -2.38 5.39 3.64
CA ALA A 46 -2.07 5.86 4.98
C ALA A 46 -1.65 4.68 5.89
N PRO A 47 -1.04 4.96 7.02
CA PRO A 47 -0.71 3.93 7.98
C PRO A 47 -1.91 3.07 8.33
N THR A 48 -1.77 1.76 8.21
CA THR A 48 -2.79 0.77 8.52
C THR A 48 -2.21 -0.31 9.43
N GLU A 49 -3.06 -0.95 10.21
CA GLU A 49 -2.67 -2.05 11.09
C GLU A 49 -2.70 -3.42 10.39
N THR A 50 -3.21 -3.48 9.16
CA THR A 50 -3.42 -4.75 8.47
C THR A 50 -2.23 -5.12 7.60
N CYS A 51 -1.11 -5.41 8.24
CA CYS A 51 0.07 -5.97 7.61
C CYS A 51 0.70 -6.99 8.56
N PHE A 52 0.74 -8.25 8.15
CA PHE A 52 1.27 -9.29 9.00
C PHE A 52 2.11 -10.30 8.24
N ILE A 53 3.12 -10.81 8.96
CA ILE A 53 3.90 -11.97 8.53
C ILE A 53 3.46 -13.11 9.43
N ALA A 54 2.95 -14.17 8.86
CA ALA A 54 2.45 -15.31 9.61
C ALA A 54 2.85 -16.64 8.99
N SER A 55 3.04 -17.64 9.85
CA SER A 55 3.17 -19.03 9.46
C SER A 55 1.89 -19.77 9.87
N PHE A 56 1.27 -20.48 8.95
CA PHE A 56 0.10 -21.27 9.22
C PHE A 56 0.46 -22.77 9.22
N GLY A 57 0.56 -23.35 10.43
CA GLY A 57 0.93 -24.75 10.59
C GLY A 57 2.37 -25.04 10.17
N LYS A 58 2.55 -25.97 9.22
CA LYS A 58 3.87 -26.36 8.67
C LYS A 58 4.28 -25.55 7.43
N LYS A 59 3.47 -24.56 7.01
CA LYS A 59 3.78 -23.74 5.84
C LYS A 59 4.86 -22.70 6.20
N PRO A 60 5.70 -22.32 5.25
CA PRO A 60 6.66 -21.22 5.46
C PRO A 60 5.89 -19.92 5.81
N PRO A 61 6.55 -18.96 6.47
CA PRO A 61 5.92 -17.68 6.73
C PRO A 61 5.59 -16.98 5.40
N GLY A 62 4.40 -16.42 5.33
CA GLY A 62 3.92 -15.58 4.24
C GLY A 62 3.76 -14.14 4.71
N LEU A 63 3.63 -13.20 3.75
CA LEU A 63 3.31 -11.81 3.99
C LEU A 63 1.91 -11.54 3.42
N SER A 64 1.04 -10.96 4.23
CA SER A 64 -0.25 -10.45 3.78
C SER A 64 -0.42 -9.00 4.18
N VAL A 65 -0.85 -8.19 3.22
CA VAL A 65 -1.06 -6.75 3.37
C VAL A 65 -2.45 -6.40 2.85
N VAL A 66 -3.21 -5.63 3.63
CA VAL A 66 -4.45 -5.00 3.17
C VAL A 66 -4.42 -3.55 3.60
N MET A 67 -4.52 -2.65 2.64
CA MET A 67 -4.52 -1.20 2.85
C MET A 67 -5.69 -0.57 2.11
N SER A 68 -6.24 0.48 2.68
CA SER A 68 -7.35 1.21 2.08
C SER A 68 -7.13 2.71 2.16
N SER A 69 -7.64 3.41 1.16
CA SER A 69 -7.81 4.86 1.13
C SER A 69 -9.27 5.16 0.81
N GLU A 70 -9.65 6.43 0.72
CA GLU A 70 -11.03 6.82 0.37
C GLU A 70 -11.49 6.31 -1.00
N GLN A 71 -10.56 6.14 -1.93
CA GLN A 71 -10.87 5.83 -3.33
C GLN A 71 -10.22 4.54 -3.83
N SER A 72 -9.40 3.89 -3.02
CA SER A 72 -8.70 2.69 -3.46
C SER A 72 -8.42 1.73 -2.32
N SER A 73 -8.26 0.46 -2.66
CA SER A 73 -7.75 -0.56 -1.75
C SER A 73 -6.65 -1.37 -2.42
N LEU A 74 -5.65 -1.73 -1.64
CA LEU A 74 -4.51 -2.54 -2.04
C LEU A 74 -4.47 -3.81 -1.19
N SER A 75 -4.41 -4.95 -1.84
CA SER A 75 -4.13 -6.23 -1.19
C SER A 75 -2.90 -6.86 -1.82
N ILE A 76 -2.00 -7.34 -0.98
CA ILE A 76 -0.80 -8.06 -1.41
C ILE A 76 -0.73 -9.36 -0.61
N ASP A 77 -0.50 -10.46 -1.30
CA ASP A 77 -0.31 -11.78 -0.71
C ASP A 77 0.95 -12.44 -1.28
N MET A 78 1.88 -12.78 -0.40
CA MET A 78 3.08 -13.58 -0.70
C MET A 78 3.02 -14.85 0.15
N PRO A 79 2.77 -16.00 -0.44
CA PRO A 79 2.62 -17.25 0.32
C PRO A 79 3.92 -17.73 0.98
N ASN A 80 5.06 -17.21 0.53
CA ASN A 80 6.37 -17.55 1.04
C ASN A 80 7.32 -16.35 0.94
N ILE A 81 7.88 -15.90 2.06
CA ILE A 81 8.84 -14.79 2.12
C ILE A 81 10.29 -15.21 1.90
N ASP A 82 10.57 -16.49 1.63
CA ASP A 82 11.91 -16.94 1.24
C ASP A 82 12.34 -16.23 -0.06
N PRO A 83 13.57 -15.68 -0.15
CA PRO A 83 14.05 -15.01 -1.36
C PRO A 83 13.95 -15.83 -2.65
N LYS A 84 13.96 -17.17 -2.56
CA LYS A 84 13.76 -18.06 -3.71
C LYS A 84 12.36 -18.01 -4.29
N HIS A 85 11.37 -17.60 -3.48
CA HIS A 85 9.96 -17.50 -3.80
C HIS A 85 9.48 -16.04 -3.86
N ALA A 86 10.39 -15.09 -3.82
CA ALA A 86 10.06 -13.67 -3.73
C ALA A 86 9.14 -13.17 -4.86
N ASN A 87 9.19 -13.80 -6.04
CA ASN A 87 8.34 -13.43 -7.18
C ASN A 87 6.97 -14.15 -7.20
N GLU A 88 6.67 -14.98 -6.20
CA GLU A 88 5.38 -15.66 -6.05
C GLU A 88 4.43 -14.74 -5.27
N ILE A 89 3.82 -13.78 -5.95
CA ILE A 89 3.05 -12.70 -5.35
C ILE A 89 1.69 -12.54 -6.03
N GLN A 90 0.67 -12.17 -5.24
CA GLN A 90 -0.55 -11.56 -5.76
C GLN A 90 -0.61 -10.11 -5.31
N VAL A 91 -0.86 -9.20 -6.24
CA VAL A 91 -1.13 -7.79 -5.99
C VAL A 91 -2.48 -7.46 -6.59
N VAL A 92 -3.40 -6.95 -5.79
CA VAL A 92 -4.73 -6.52 -6.22
C VAL A 92 -4.91 -5.06 -5.82
N LEU A 93 -5.07 -4.19 -6.79
CA LEU A 93 -5.43 -2.79 -6.61
C LEU A 93 -6.85 -2.58 -7.12
N VAL A 94 -7.76 -2.15 -6.25
CA VAL A 94 -9.12 -1.77 -6.60
C VAL A 94 -9.24 -0.26 -6.49
N ILE A 95 -9.72 0.39 -7.55
CA ILE A 95 -9.91 1.84 -7.62
C ILE A 95 -11.39 2.11 -7.83
N ALA A 96 -12.00 2.93 -6.96
CA ALA A 96 -13.37 3.37 -7.15
C ALA A 96 -13.45 4.35 -8.33
N ASP A 97 -14.25 4.01 -9.33
CA ASP A 97 -14.52 4.89 -10.45
C ASP A 97 -15.64 5.87 -10.05
N GLY A 98 -15.27 7.08 -9.64
CA GLY A 98 -16.19 8.12 -9.22
C GLY A 98 -17.09 8.70 -10.33
N ARG A 99 -17.07 8.10 -11.53
CA ARG A 99 -17.82 8.60 -12.70
C ARG A 99 -19.29 8.16 -12.75
N GLY A 100 -19.73 7.32 -11.81
CA GLY A 100 -21.09 6.76 -11.81
C GLY A 100 -21.95 7.31 -10.71
N GLY A 101 -22.92 8.16 -11.06
CA GLY A 101 -24.03 8.44 -10.15
C GLY A 101 -24.81 7.15 -9.84
N LYS A 102 -25.08 6.88 -8.56
CA LYS A 102 -25.86 5.72 -8.05
C LYS A 102 -25.32 4.32 -8.36
N GLY A 103 -24.04 4.13 -8.27
CA GLY A 103 -23.40 2.82 -8.29
C GLY A 103 -21.90 3.04 -8.37
N THR A 104 -21.18 2.76 -7.31
CA THR A 104 -19.71 2.80 -7.34
C THR A 104 -19.22 1.69 -8.23
N SER A 105 -18.94 2.00 -9.50
CA SER A 105 -18.15 1.12 -10.33
C SER A 105 -16.72 1.12 -9.79
N SER A 106 -16.06 -0.01 -9.79
CA SER A 106 -14.66 -0.12 -9.44
C SER A 106 -13.89 -0.80 -10.56
N VAL A 107 -12.64 -0.42 -10.72
CA VAL A 107 -11.70 -1.07 -11.63
C VAL A 107 -10.68 -1.83 -10.80
N THR A 108 -10.44 -3.08 -11.17
CA THR A 108 -9.46 -3.94 -10.50
C THR A 108 -8.26 -4.15 -11.43
N TYR A 109 -7.08 -3.88 -10.90
CA TYR A 109 -5.80 -4.24 -11.49
C TYR A 109 -5.20 -5.37 -10.67
N GLU A 110 -4.82 -6.45 -11.33
CA GLU A 110 -4.29 -7.62 -10.64
C GLU A 110 -3.05 -8.16 -11.34
N ILE A 111 -2.05 -8.49 -10.53
CA ILE A 111 -0.89 -9.32 -10.88
C ILE A 111 -0.96 -10.55 -9.99
N ASP A 112 -0.91 -11.74 -10.56
CA ASP A 112 -0.86 -12.99 -9.79
C ASP A 112 0.16 -13.94 -10.42
N THR A 113 1.30 -14.08 -9.78
CA THR A 113 2.43 -14.92 -10.19
C THR A 113 2.62 -16.12 -9.28
N ARG A 114 1.67 -16.36 -8.36
CA ARG A 114 1.73 -17.50 -7.45
C ARG A 114 1.63 -18.82 -8.23
N PRO A 115 2.40 -19.86 -7.87
CA PRO A 115 2.28 -21.15 -8.52
C PRO A 115 0.96 -21.84 -8.15
N ASP A 116 0.44 -22.69 -9.04
CA ASP A 116 -0.82 -23.42 -8.79
C ASP A 116 -0.78 -24.32 -7.55
N SER A 117 0.43 -24.72 -7.13
CA SER A 117 0.63 -25.54 -5.94
C SER A 117 0.19 -24.89 -4.63
N VAL A 118 0.17 -23.55 -4.58
CA VAL A 118 -0.23 -22.78 -3.39
C VAL A 118 -1.67 -22.28 -3.46
N LEU A 119 -2.34 -22.42 -4.60
CA LEU A 119 -3.71 -21.94 -4.79
C LEU A 119 -4.74 -22.98 -4.34
N GLU A 120 -5.80 -22.50 -3.73
CA GLU A 120 -6.99 -23.30 -3.47
C GLU A 120 -7.75 -23.61 -4.77
N PRO A 121 -8.54 -24.69 -4.83
CA PRO A 121 -9.24 -25.10 -6.06
C PRO A 121 -10.08 -23.99 -6.69
N PHE A 122 -10.77 -23.17 -5.89
CA PHE A 122 -11.58 -22.05 -6.40
C PHE A 122 -10.72 -20.94 -7.01
N GLN A 123 -9.55 -20.66 -6.44
CA GLN A 123 -8.61 -19.65 -6.95
C GLN A 123 -8.01 -20.09 -8.30
N LYS A 124 -7.72 -21.40 -8.46
CA LYS A 124 -7.28 -21.96 -9.74
C LYS A 124 -8.35 -21.81 -10.81
N ALA A 125 -9.61 -22.09 -10.46
CA ALA A 125 -10.73 -21.95 -11.38
C ALA A 125 -10.95 -20.47 -11.76
N GLU A 126 -10.84 -19.55 -10.81
CA GLU A 126 -10.95 -18.12 -11.05
C GLU A 126 -9.85 -17.63 -11.98
N ARG A 127 -8.59 -18.01 -11.71
CA ARG A 127 -7.44 -17.68 -12.56
C ARG A 127 -7.63 -18.20 -13.98
N ALA A 128 -8.05 -19.46 -14.17
CA ALA A 128 -8.31 -20.04 -15.47
C ALA A 128 -9.39 -19.29 -16.26
N ASN A 129 -10.44 -18.83 -15.58
CA ASN A 129 -11.54 -18.09 -16.21
C ASN A 129 -11.16 -16.65 -16.58
N LYS A 130 -10.33 -16.00 -15.79
CA LYS A 130 -9.93 -14.59 -15.99
C LYS A 130 -8.74 -14.42 -16.92
N GLY A 131 -8.04 -15.50 -17.27
CA GLY A 131 -6.80 -15.44 -18.05
C GLY A 131 -5.68 -14.71 -17.32
N MET A 132 -5.70 -14.73 -15.99
CA MET A 132 -4.81 -13.92 -15.15
C MET A 132 -3.48 -14.60 -14.99
N SER A 133 -2.52 -14.10 -15.68
CA SER A 133 -1.11 -14.27 -15.39
C SER A 133 -0.46 -12.90 -15.59
N GLY A 134 0.20 -12.39 -14.59
CA GLY A 134 1.04 -11.22 -14.69
C GLY A 134 2.49 -11.62 -14.67
N LYS A 135 3.36 -10.65 -14.77
CA LYS A 135 4.79 -10.78 -14.47
C LYS A 135 5.11 -9.86 -13.32
N ALA A 136 5.84 -10.33 -12.34
CA ALA A 136 6.32 -9.51 -11.26
C ALA A 136 7.79 -9.78 -10.96
N THR A 137 8.48 -8.73 -10.57
CA THR A 137 9.79 -8.80 -9.92
C THR A 137 9.62 -8.13 -8.57
N THR A 138 10.07 -8.80 -7.52
CA THR A 138 9.93 -8.30 -6.16
C THR A 138 11.26 -8.27 -5.43
N THR A 139 11.36 -7.36 -4.47
CA THR A 139 12.43 -7.31 -3.50
C THR A 139 11.79 -7.21 -2.12
N LEU A 140 12.08 -8.18 -1.27
CA LEU A 140 11.63 -8.20 0.11
C LEU A 140 12.81 -8.12 1.05
N MET A 141 12.82 -7.11 1.90
CA MET A 141 13.74 -6.99 3.03
C MET A 141 12.95 -7.15 4.33
N HIS A 142 13.32 -8.12 5.12
CA HIS A 142 12.67 -8.38 6.42
C HIS A 142 13.72 -8.30 7.53
N LYS A 143 13.46 -7.47 8.55
CA LYS A 143 14.34 -7.31 9.71
C LYS A 143 13.56 -6.85 10.93
N GLY A 144 13.63 -7.59 12.03
CA GLY A 144 13.21 -7.14 13.36
C GLY A 144 11.76 -6.66 13.42
N GLY A 145 10.79 -7.43 12.94
CA GLY A 145 9.37 -7.07 12.97
C GLY A 145 8.97 -6.03 11.94
N SER A 146 9.83 -5.71 10.97
CA SER A 146 9.52 -4.82 9.84
C SER A 146 9.83 -5.52 8.54
N ALA A 147 9.00 -5.29 7.52
CA ALA A 147 9.27 -5.74 6.16
C ALA A 147 9.14 -4.55 5.19
N LEU A 148 10.04 -4.45 4.24
CA LEU A 148 9.94 -3.56 3.09
C LEU A 148 9.81 -4.43 1.85
N LEU A 149 8.67 -4.36 1.21
CA LEU A 149 8.39 -5.00 -0.06
C LEU A 149 8.39 -3.93 -1.15
N SER A 150 9.16 -4.14 -2.21
CA SER A 150 9.05 -3.40 -3.46
C SER A 150 8.71 -4.38 -4.57
N PHE A 151 7.84 -3.98 -5.47
CA PHE A 151 7.47 -4.80 -6.63
C PHE A 151 7.33 -3.95 -7.88
N SER A 152 7.61 -4.55 -9.02
CA SER A 152 7.34 -4.04 -10.35
C SER A 152 6.76 -5.16 -11.18
N GLY A 153 5.64 -4.90 -11.84
CA GLY A 153 4.96 -5.94 -12.57
C GLY A 153 4.04 -5.41 -13.66
N GLU A 154 3.44 -6.35 -14.37
CA GLU A 154 2.52 -6.07 -15.46
C GLU A 154 1.31 -6.99 -15.33
N THR A 155 0.12 -6.42 -15.40
CA THR A 155 -1.14 -7.18 -15.42
C THR A 155 -1.27 -7.98 -16.72
N ALA A 156 -2.21 -8.93 -16.78
CA ALA A 156 -2.51 -9.66 -18.01
C ALA A 156 -2.90 -8.74 -19.20
N SER A 157 -3.43 -7.55 -18.92
CA SER A 157 -3.79 -6.55 -19.94
C SER A 157 -2.65 -5.59 -20.31
N GLY A 158 -1.44 -5.80 -19.81
CA GLY A 158 -0.27 -4.97 -20.14
C GLY A 158 -0.17 -3.67 -19.34
N ILE A 159 -0.94 -3.51 -18.26
CA ILE A 159 -0.84 -2.35 -17.38
C ILE A 159 0.28 -2.56 -16.38
N LYS A 160 1.24 -1.65 -16.35
CA LYS A 160 2.34 -1.68 -15.39
C LYS A 160 1.87 -1.21 -14.01
N LEU A 161 2.28 -1.95 -13.00
CA LEU A 161 2.11 -1.62 -11.59
C LEU A 161 3.47 -1.67 -10.90
N ASP A 162 3.86 -0.55 -10.33
CA ASP A 162 5.06 -0.43 -9.52
C ASP A 162 4.66 -0.01 -8.11
N GLY A 163 5.23 -0.60 -7.08
CA GLY A 163 4.83 -0.24 -5.74
C GLY A 163 5.85 -0.61 -4.68
N SER A 164 5.64 -0.01 -3.52
CA SER A 164 6.37 -0.35 -2.31
C SER A 164 5.46 -0.31 -1.09
N VAL A 165 5.68 -1.23 -0.17
CA VAL A 165 4.96 -1.33 1.09
C VAL A 165 5.96 -1.50 2.22
N THR A 166 5.86 -0.62 3.22
CA THR A 166 6.54 -0.78 4.49
C THR A 166 5.55 -1.37 5.48
N CYS A 167 5.84 -2.57 5.93
CA CYS A 167 5.05 -3.34 6.86
C CYS A 167 5.71 -3.29 8.24
N ARG A 168 4.99 -2.85 9.25
CA ARG A 168 5.41 -2.97 10.65
C ARG A 168 4.53 -4.01 11.31
N THR A 169 5.11 -5.17 11.60
CA THR A 169 4.42 -6.21 12.37
C THR A 169 4.46 -5.82 13.84
N MET A 170 3.31 -5.86 14.51
CA MET A 170 3.31 -5.82 15.98
C MET A 170 3.94 -7.12 16.47
N THR A 171 4.95 -7.00 17.30
CA THR A 171 5.53 -8.11 18.06
C THR A 171 4.70 -8.38 19.32
#